data_19cadfcdf4dc4f8a5cd17ed308bf43c2
#
_entry.id   19cadfcdf4dc4f8a5cd17ed308bf43c2
#
_cell.length_a   1.000
_cell.length_b   1.000
_cell.length_c   1.000
_cell.angle_alpha   90.00
_cell.angle_beta   90.00
_cell.angle_gamma   90.00
#
_symmetry.space_group_name_H-M   'P 1'
#
loop_
_entity.id
_entity.type
_entity.pdbx_description
1 polymer ?
#
loop_
_entity_poly.entity_id
_entity_poly.type
_entity_poly.pdbx_seq_one_letter_code
_entity_poly.pdbx_strand_id
1 'polypeptide(L)'
;MFSKLCPLLRILLKASRQLQPLVSKTPQALDPKHSMNYLAHLLLADKTSNSLLGSLMGDFVKGPVDEAIPKPLRAAIVQHRRVDSFTDAHTIVKRSKNRISPEFRRYAGILIDVFYDHFLATQWVSFSDQPLNSFTTQVYAHLKQNSHFAPDKMQRTLNYMIHYDLLGSYQQMNGIHQALCGIESRLKRPSQLGRGIIELQQNHDALRADFMDFFPELIQFVEDSPVSTEGALG
;
A
#
# COMPACT_ATOMS: atom_id res chain seq x y z
N MET A 1 45.32 3.91 -28.55
CA MET A 1 45.36 2.43 -28.72
C MET A 1 44.19 1.81 -27.91
N PHE A 2 42.95 2.05 -28.33
CA PHE A 2 41.76 1.41 -27.78
C PHE A 2 40.74 1.16 -28.91
N SER A 3 41.02 0.13 -29.65
CA SER A 3 40.11 -0.33 -30.69
C SER A 3 40.05 -1.84 -30.62
N LYS A 4 39.03 -2.36 -29.93
CA LYS A 4 38.40 -3.68 -30.10
C LYS A 4 37.56 -4.03 -28.85
N LEU A 5 36.45 -3.34 -28.61
CA LEU A 5 35.39 -3.84 -27.72
C LEU A 5 34.42 -4.67 -28.56
N CYS A 6 34.20 -5.91 -28.10
CA CYS A 6 33.33 -6.90 -28.73
C CYS A 6 31.93 -6.33 -29.10
N PRO A 7 31.37 -6.63 -30.27
CA PRO A 7 30.06 -6.14 -30.71
C PRO A 7 28.90 -6.42 -29.72
N LEU A 8 28.97 -7.52 -28.99
CA LEU A 8 28.00 -7.90 -27.96
C LEU A 8 27.95 -6.93 -26.78
N LEU A 9 29.10 -6.34 -26.40
CA LEU A 9 29.16 -5.36 -25.31
C LEU A 9 28.55 -4.01 -25.71
N ARG A 10 28.58 -3.67 -27.02
CA ARG A 10 27.88 -2.47 -27.54
C ARG A 10 26.36 -2.61 -27.57
N ILE A 11 25.85 -3.84 -27.73
CA ILE A 11 24.40 -4.10 -27.70
C ILE A 11 23.88 -4.02 -26.26
N LEU A 12 24.62 -4.55 -25.29
CA LEU A 12 24.25 -4.47 -23.86
C LEU A 12 24.33 -3.03 -23.31
N LEU A 13 25.31 -2.24 -23.75
CA LEU A 13 25.43 -0.82 -23.39
C LEU A 13 24.40 0.07 -24.09
N LYS A 14 23.86 -0.32 -25.25
CA LYS A 14 22.73 0.38 -25.88
C LYS A 14 21.39 0.02 -25.23
N ALA A 15 21.20 -1.22 -24.81
CA ALA A 15 19.99 -1.65 -24.10
C ALA A 15 19.86 -1.00 -22.72
N SER A 16 20.98 -0.80 -22.01
CA SER A 16 20.97 -0.10 -20.70
C SER A 16 20.72 1.41 -20.80
N ARG A 17 20.91 2.04 -21.98
CA ARG A 17 20.60 3.46 -22.20
C ARG A 17 19.14 3.74 -22.61
N GLN A 18 18.36 2.70 -22.95
CA GLN A 18 16.92 2.87 -23.27
C GLN A 18 15.99 2.62 -22.10
N LEU A 19 16.50 2.25 -20.91
CA LEU A 19 15.77 2.22 -19.66
C LEU A 19 15.98 3.52 -18.85
N GLN A 20 15.88 4.67 -19.51
CA GLN A 20 15.63 5.89 -18.76
C GLN A 20 14.18 5.86 -18.28
N PRO A 21 13.94 5.98 -16.95
CA PRO A 21 12.58 6.13 -16.47
C PRO A 21 11.98 7.39 -17.09
N LEU A 22 10.77 7.29 -17.63
CA LEU A 22 9.90 8.42 -17.98
C LEU A 22 9.56 9.22 -16.71
N VAL A 23 10.55 9.91 -16.15
CA VAL A 23 10.38 10.85 -15.05
C VAL A 23 10.34 12.24 -15.65
N SER A 24 9.19 12.63 -16.17
CA SER A 24 8.90 14.03 -16.44
C SER A 24 7.63 14.44 -15.74
N LYS A 25 7.79 15.28 -14.74
CA LYS A 25 6.93 16.03 -13.82
C LYS A 25 6.96 15.47 -12.40
N THR A 26 7.55 16.27 -11.52
CA THR A 26 7.66 16.07 -10.07
C THR A 26 6.34 15.59 -9.48
N PRO A 27 6.29 14.41 -8.84
CA PRO A 27 5.08 13.96 -8.18
C PRO A 27 4.72 14.93 -7.07
N GLN A 28 3.44 15.31 -7.00
CA GLN A 28 2.96 16.11 -5.87
C GLN A 28 3.15 15.28 -4.60
N ALA A 29 3.93 15.84 -3.66
CA ALA A 29 4.37 15.15 -2.46
C ALA A 29 3.21 14.63 -1.61
N LEU A 30 3.33 13.38 -1.15
CA LEU A 30 2.43 12.79 -0.16
C LEU A 30 2.70 13.41 1.22
N ASP A 31 1.62 13.58 1.99
CA ASP A 31 1.71 13.86 3.42
C ASP A 31 2.16 12.58 4.14
N PRO A 32 3.16 12.59 5.05
CA PRO A 32 3.63 11.40 5.76
C PRO A 32 2.57 10.74 6.68
N LYS A 33 1.38 11.29 6.78
CA LYS A 33 0.26 10.74 7.55
C LYS A 33 -0.62 9.74 6.78
N HIS A 34 -0.24 9.37 5.55
CA HIS A 34 -1.05 8.44 4.76
C HIS A 34 -0.59 7.02 5.02
N SER A 35 -1.50 6.25 5.57
CA SER A 35 -1.46 4.79 5.59
C SER A 35 -1.27 4.26 4.17
N MET A 36 -0.46 3.21 4.00
CA MET A 36 -0.18 2.59 2.71
C MET A 36 -0.23 1.06 2.80
N ASN A 37 -1.11 0.54 3.66
CA ASN A 37 -1.41 -0.87 3.81
C ASN A 37 -2.53 -1.29 2.83
N TYR A 38 -2.23 -1.18 1.54
CA TYR A 38 -3.20 -1.41 0.47
C TYR A 38 -3.82 -2.81 0.50
N LEU A 39 -3.00 -3.84 0.79
CA LEU A 39 -3.48 -5.22 0.79
C LEU A 39 -4.48 -5.46 1.93
N ALA A 40 -4.20 -4.94 3.12
CA ALA A 40 -5.10 -5.05 4.27
C ALA A 40 -6.45 -4.36 3.99
N HIS A 41 -6.44 -3.12 3.50
CA HIS A 41 -7.67 -2.41 3.16
C HIS A 41 -8.50 -3.12 2.09
N LEU A 42 -7.86 -3.72 1.10
CA LEU A 42 -8.55 -4.46 0.04
C LEU A 42 -9.10 -5.81 0.52
N LEU A 43 -8.41 -6.48 1.44
CA LEU A 43 -8.92 -7.70 2.06
C LEU A 43 -10.17 -7.43 2.91
N LEU A 44 -10.15 -6.33 3.68
CA LEU A 44 -11.23 -5.92 4.60
C LEU A 44 -12.42 -5.24 3.88
N ALA A 45 -12.27 -4.89 2.60
CA ALA A 45 -13.34 -4.31 1.81
C ALA A 45 -14.33 -5.36 1.31
N ASP A 46 -15.60 -4.96 1.10
CA ASP A 46 -16.54 -5.79 0.35
C ASP A 46 -16.01 -6.07 -1.06
N LYS A 47 -16.35 -7.24 -1.60
CA LYS A 47 -15.81 -7.69 -2.90
C LYS A 47 -16.53 -7.05 -4.11
N THR A 48 -17.00 -5.81 -3.97
CA THR A 48 -17.59 -5.02 -5.07
C THR A 48 -16.56 -4.04 -5.64
N SER A 49 -16.66 -3.73 -6.92
CA SER A 49 -15.72 -2.79 -7.57
C SER A 49 -15.72 -1.40 -6.91
N ASN A 50 -16.87 -0.94 -6.42
CA ASN A 50 -16.99 0.33 -5.71
C ASN A 50 -16.34 0.27 -4.33
N SER A 51 -16.56 -0.80 -3.57
CA SER A 51 -15.97 -0.93 -2.24
C SER A 51 -14.44 -1.03 -2.31
N LEU A 52 -13.92 -1.84 -3.23
CA LEU A 52 -12.48 -1.98 -3.45
C LEU A 52 -11.83 -0.65 -3.87
N LEU A 53 -12.43 0.08 -4.83
CA LEU A 53 -11.90 1.37 -5.26
C LEU A 53 -12.00 2.42 -4.15
N GLY A 54 -13.15 2.53 -3.49
CA GLY A 54 -13.39 3.47 -2.40
C GLY A 54 -12.46 3.24 -1.22
N SER A 55 -12.15 1.97 -0.93
CA SER A 55 -11.18 1.58 0.09
C SER A 55 -9.79 2.15 -0.19
N LEU A 56 -9.33 2.17 -1.42
CA LEU A 56 -8.06 2.82 -1.79
C LEU A 56 -8.18 4.35 -1.89
N MET A 57 -9.38 4.88 -2.22
CA MET A 57 -9.60 6.33 -2.32
C MET A 57 -9.44 7.03 -0.97
N GLY A 58 -9.57 6.35 0.15
CA GLY A 58 -9.40 6.90 1.49
C GLY A 58 -8.09 7.68 1.66
N ASP A 59 -7.00 7.20 1.06
CA ASP A 59 -5.69 7.87 1.07
C ASP A 59 -5.65 9.16 0.22
N PHE A 60 -6.51 9.28 -0.76
CA PHE A 60 -6.47 10.35 -1.77
C PHE A 60 -7.55 11.42 -1.56
N VAL A 61 -8.64 11.09 -0.88
CA VAL A 61 -9.74 12.00 -0.57
C VAL A 61 -9.51 12.63 0.81
N LYS A 62 -9.29 13.95 0.85
CA LYS A 62 -9.04 14.71 2.08
C LYS A 62 -10.28 15.46 2.55
N GLY A 63 -10.39 15.62 3.88
CA GLY A 63 -11.51 16.35 4.47
C GLY A 63 -12.84 15.61 4.39
N PRO A 64 -13.98 16.30 4.44
CA PRO A 64 -15.29 15.70 4.24
C PRO A 64 -15.40 14.98 2.90
N VAL A 65 -16.10 13.87 2.87
CA VAL A 65 -16.30 13.12 1.61
C VAL A 65 -17.41 13.83 0.83
N ASP A 66 -17.06 14.26 -0.40
CA ASP A 66 -17.98 14.98 -1.27
C ASP A 66 -19.22 14.14 -1.61
N GLU A 67 -20.40 14.74 -1.53
CA GLU A 67 -21.68 14.10 -1.86
C GLU A 67 -21.78 13.73 -3.35
N ALA A 68 -21.04 14.37 -4.22
CA ALA A 68 -20.94 14.02 -5.64
C ALA A 68 -20.31 12.64 -5.86
N ILE A 69 -19.54 12.11 -4.88
CA ILE A 69 -19.00 10.76 -4.93
C ILE A 69 -20.15 9.76 -4.71
N PRO A 70 -20.30 8.72 -5.55
CA PRO A 70 -21.35 7.70 -5.38
C PRO A 70 -21.36 7.08 -3.97
N LYS A 71 -22.57 6.88 -3.40
CA LYS A 71 -22.74 6.34 -2.03
C LYS A 71 -21.86 5.13 -1.69
N PRO A 72 -21.75 4.07 -2.54
CA PRO A 72 -20.92 2.92 -2.20
C PRO A 72 -19.42 3.27 -2.05
N LEU A 73 -18.92 4.19 -2.89
CA LEU A 73 -17.54 4.69 -2.77
C LEU A 73 -17.35 5.50 -1.49
N ARG A 74 -18.32 6.35 -1.13
CA ARG A 74 -18.27 7.13 0.12
C ARG A 74 -18.23 6.23 1.36
N ALA A 75 -19.08 5.21 1.41
CA ALA A 75 -19.09 4.24 2.49
C ALA A 75 -17.73 3.54 2.65
N ALA A 76 -17.12 3.12 1.54
CA ALA A 76 -15.81 2.49 1.55
C ALA A 76 -14.67 3.45 1.99
N ILE A 77 -14.74 4.73 1.60
CA ILE A 77 -13.81 5.77 2.09
C ILE A 77 -13.95 5.95 3.62
N VAL A 78 -15.17 5.97 4.13
CA VAL A 78 -15.42 6.06 5.57
C VAL A 78 -14.89 4.82 6.29
N GLN A 79 -15.14 3.62 5.75
CA GLN A 79 -14.60 2.38 6.33
C GLN A 79 -13.06 2.38 6.37
N HIS A 80 -12.39 2.79 5.29
CA HIS A 80 -10.93 2.94 5.26
C HIS A 80 -10.44 3.83 6.43
N ARG A 81 -11.03 5.02 6.61
CA ARG A 81 -10.65 5.95 7.69
C ARG A 81 -10.88 5.38 9.09
N ARG A 82 -11.90 4.54 9.27
CA ARG A 82 -12.17 3.85 10.54
C ARG A 82 -11.10 2.79 10.83
N VAL A 83 -10.72 2.02 9.80
CA VAL A 83 -9.61 1.06 9.87
C VAL A 83 -8.32 1.76 10.28
N ASP A 84 -7.98 2.89 9.63
CA ASP A 84 -6.80 3.70 9.98
C ASP A 84 -6.86 4.20 11.43
N SER A 85 -8.01 4.73 11.84
CA SER A 85 -8.16 5.26 13.20
C SER A 85 -8.03 4.17 14.25
N PHE A 86 -8.59 2.98 14.01
CA PHE A 86 -8.43 1.82 14.88
C PHE A 86 -6.97 1.37 14.94
N THR A 87 -6.32 1.23 13.80
CA THR A 87 -4.93 0.81 13.66
C THR A 87 -3.99 1.77 14.40
N ASP A 88 -4.14 3.08 14.20
CA ASP A 88 -3.29 4.09 14.84
C ASP A 88 -3.47 4.17 16.35
N ALA A 89 -4.69 3.92 16.85
CA ALA A 89 -4.97 3.91 18.28
C ALA A 89 -4.48 2.63 18.98
N HIS A 90 -4.29 1.54 18.23
CA HIS A 90 -4.07 0.20 18.78
C HIS A 90 -2.75 0.05 19.53
N THR A 91 -2.78 -0.62 20.71
CA THR A 91 -1.61 -0.77 21.58
C THR A 91 -0.51 -1.61 20.96
N ILE A 92 -0.88 -2.68 20.24
CA ILE A 92 0.06 -3.56 19.52
C ILE A 92 0.78 -2.79 18.42
N VAL A 93 0.05 -1.99 17.63
CA VAL A 93 0.64 -1.16 16.57
C VAL A 93 1.60 -0.13 17.14
N LYS A 94 1.26 0.49 18.27
CA LYS A 94 2.18 1.39 18.99
C LYS A 94 3.44 0.64 19.49
N ARG A 95 3.29 -0.60 19.95
CA ARG A 95 4.41 -1.47 20.34
C ARG A 95 5.33 -1.72 19.14
N SER A 96 4.77 -2.06 17.97
CA SER A 96 5.54 -2.25 16.73
C SER A 96 6.25 -0.98 16.29
N LYS A 97 5.56 0.17 16.29
CA LYS A 97 6.17 1.48 15.98
C LYS A 97 7.35 1.79 16.93
N ASN A 98 7.29 1.37 18.18
CA ASN A 98 8.39 1.56 19.17
C ASN A 98 9.60 0.63 18.95
N ARG A 99 9.47 -0.45 18.16
CA ARG A 99 10.60 -1.31 17.78
C ARG A 99 11.48 -0.66 16.71
N ILE A 100 10.93 0.30 15.96
CA ILE A 100 11.66 1.00 14.90
C ILE A 100 12.74 1.89 15.51
N SER A 101 13.96 1.81 14.98
CA SER A 101 15.12 2.54 15.47
C SER A 101 14.91 4.06 15.44
N PRO A 102 15.69 4.82 16.21
CA PRO A 102 15.61 6.29 16.22
C PRO A 102 15.81 6.92 14.85
N GLU A 103 16.64 6.32 13.99
CA GLU A 103 16.91 6.79 12.63
C GLU A 103 15.62 6.87 11.78
N PHE A 104 14.73 5.88 11.92
CA PHE A 104 13.48 5.79 11.15
C PHE A 104 12.23 6.14 11.95
N ARG A 105 12.35 6.57 13.21
CA ARG A 105 11.21 6.83 14.12
C ARG A 105 10.16 7.74 13.50
N ARG A 106 10.58 8.74 12.76
CA ARG A 106 9.67 9.67 12.08
C ARG A 106 8.77 8.99 11.05
N TYR A 107 9.23 7.90 10.47
CA TYR A 107 8.56 7.15 9.42
C TYR A 107 8.01 5.81 9.93
N ALA A 108 8.03 5.58 11.25
CA ALA A 108 7.64 4.31 11.84
C ALA A 108 6.21 3.88 11.44
N GLY A 109 5.28 4.83 11.32
CA GLY A 109 3.92 4.54 10.82
C GLY A 109 3.96 3.92 9.42
N ILE A 110 4.60 4.60 8.47
CA ILE A 110 4.73 4.12 7.08
C ILE A 110 5.42 2.75 7.02
N LEU A 111 6.48 2.57 7.80
CA LEU A 111 7.20 1.30 7.83
C LEU A 111 6.31 0.16 8.34
N ILE A 112 5.60 0.38 9.45
CA ILE A 112 4.72 -0.65 10.03
C ILE A 112 3.57 -1.00 9.10
N ASP A 113 2.96 -0.02 8.42
CA ASP A 113 1.89 -0.25 7.45
C ASP A 113 2.37 -1.17 6.30
N VAL A 114 3.53 -0.86 5.71
CA VAL A 114 4.11 -1.68 4.62
C VAL A 114 4.57 -3.06 5.12
N PHE A 115 5.10 -3.14 6.35
CA PHE A 115 5.53 -4.41 6.94
C PHE A 115 4.35 -5.30 7.31
N TYR A 116 3.24 -4.72 7.74
CA TYR A 116 2.02 -5.47 8.02
C TYR A 116 1.39 -6.02 6.74
N ASP A 117 1.43 -5.29 5.63
CA ASP A 117 1.04 -5.82 4.31
C ASP A 117 1.97 -6.97 3.86
N HIS A 118 3.27 -6.92 4.19
CA HIS A 118 4.18 -8.05 3.97
C HIS A 118 3.77 -9.28 4.78
N PHE A 119 3.50 -9.11 6.08
CA PHE A 119 3.07 -10.23 6.91
C PHE A 119 1.70 -10.77 6.46
N LEU A 120 0.77 -9.91 6.07
CA LEU A 120 -0.49 -10.35 5.48
C LEU A 120 -0.25 -11.18 4.22
N ALA A 121 0.60 -10.74 3.31
CA ALA A 121 0.89 -11.45 2.07
C ALA A 121 1.59 -12.80 2.31
N THR A 122 2.51 -12.87 3.29
CA THR A 122 3.26 -14.10 3.61
C THR A 122 2.47 -15.08 4.47
N GLN A 123 1.52 -14.59 5.28
CA GLN A 123 0.62 -15.41 6.11
C GLN A 123 -0.79 -15.49 5.51
N TRP A 124 -0.94 -15.24 4.22
CA TRP A 124 -2.21 -15.07 3.52
C TRP A 124 -3.23 -16.19 3.78
N VAL A 125 -2.77 -17.43 3.80
CA VAL A 125 -3.62 -18.62 4.03
C VAL A 125 -4.28 -18.65 5.41
N SER A 126 -3.80 -17.86 6.37
CA SER A 126 -4.41 -17.73 7.70
C SER A 126 -5.62 -16.80 7.71
N PHE A 127 -5.81 -16.02 6.64
CA PHE A 127 -6.82 -14.95 6.57
C PHE A 127 -7.74 -15.05 5.35
N SER A 128 -7.45 -15.94 4.39
CA SER A 128 -8.25 -16.08 3.18
C SER A 128 -8.13 -17.51 2.62
N ASP A 129 -9.27 -18.09 2.26
CA ASP A 129 -9.34 -19.39 1.57
C ASP A 129 -8.94 -19.27 0.08
N GLN A 130 -8.98 -18.06 -0.47
CA GLN A 130 -8.60 -17.79 -1.85
C GLN A 130 -7.08 -17.57 -1.94
N PRO A 131 -6.35 -18.18 -2.90
CA PRO A 131 -4.94 -17.88 -3.11
C PRO A 131 -4.67 -16.39 -3.39
N LEU A 132 -3.55 -15.84 -2.86
CA LEU A 132 -3.23 -14.42 -2.99
C LEU A 132 -3.21 -13.94 -4.45
N ASN A 133 -2.61 -14.69 -5.36
CA ASN A 133 -2.55 -14.35 -6.78
C ASN A 133 -3.95 -14.28 -7.44
N SER A 134 -4.87 -15.15 -7.04
CA SER A 134 -6.25 -15.10 -7.50
C SER A 134 -6.97 -13.86 -6.96
N PHE A 135 -6.77 -13.55 -5.69
CA PHE A 135 -7.29 -12.34 -5.04
C PHE A 135 -6.79 -11.08 -5.73
N THR A 136 -5.47 -10.93 -5.91
CA THR A 136 -4.88 -9.71 -6.52
C THR A 136 -5.34 -9.53 -7.95
N THR A 137 -5.44 -10.62 -8.73
CA THR A 137 -5.95 -10.59 -10.11
C THR A 137 -7.38 -10.06 -10.16
N GLN A 138 -8.27 -10.56 -9.29
CA GLN A 138 -9.66 -10.10 -9.22
C GLN A 138 -9.74 -8.62 -8.78
N VAL A 139 -8.98 -8.25 -7.75
CA VAL A 139 -8.91 -6.86 -7.28
C VAL A 139 -8.49 -5.93 -8.41
N TYR A 140 -7.44 -6.26 -9.15
CA TYR A 140 -6.97 -5.43 -10.27
C TYR A 140 -8.02 -5.30 -11.38
N ALA A 141 -8.76 -6.37 -11.68
CA ALA A 141 -9.86 -6.31 -12.64
C ALA A 141 -10.96 -5.33 -12.18
N HIS A 142 -11.37 -5.41 -10.92
CA HIS A 142 -12.35 -4.51 -10.32
C HIS A 142 -11.87 -3.05 -10.30
N LEU A 143 -10.62 -2.81 -9.89
CA LEU A 143 -10.04 -1.46 -9.83
C LEU A 143 -9.96 -0.83 -11.24
N LYS A 144 -9.59 -1.61 -12.25
CA LYS A 144 -9.54 -1.15 -13.64
C LYS A 144 -10.93 -0.77 -14.17
N GLN A 145 -11.94 -1.57 -13.84
CA GLN A 145 -13.33 -1.34 -14.27
C GLN A 145 -13.87 0.02 -13.82
N ASN A 146 -13.57 0.42 -12.57
CA ASN A 146 -14.08 1.64 -11.95
C ASN A 146 -13.04 2.77 -11.86
N SER A 147 -11.90 2.63 -12.53
CA SER A 147 -10.79 3.59 -12.45
C SER A 147 -11.16 5.02 -12.83
N HIS A 148 -12.22 5.21 -13.63
CA HIS A 148 -12.72 6.54 -14.02
C HIS A 148 -13.27 7.37 -12.83
N PHE A 149 -13.64 6.75 -11.71
CA PHE A 149 -14.00 7.45 -10.47
C PHE A 149 -12.78 7.84 -9.63
N ALA A 150 -11.61 7.28 -9.90
CA ALA A 150 -10.42 7.56 -9.11
C ALA A 150 -9.91 8.98 -9.37
N PRO A 151 -9.54 9.75 -8.32
CA PRO A 151 -8.91 11.05 -8.48
C PRO A 151 -7.64 10.96 -9.36
N ASP A 152 -7.33 12.02 -10.13
CA ASP A 152 -6.15 12.05 -11.04
C ASP A 152 -4.84 11.63 -10.35
N LYS A 153 -4.67 12.05 -9.09
CA LYS A 153 -3.49 11.68 -8.28
C LYS A 153 -3.39 10.18 -8.04
N MET A 154 -4.53 9.51 -7.91
CA MET A 154 -4.62 8.07 -7.68
C MET A 154 -4.40 7.26 -8.97
N GLN A 155 -4.75 7.78 -10.14
CA GLN A 155 -4.64 7.07 -11.42
C GLN A 155 -3.23 6.51 -11.66
N ARG A 156 -2.19 7.29 -11.35
CA ARG A 156 -0.80 6.83 -11.49
C ARG A 156 -0.47 5.68 -10.55
N THR A 157 -0.96 5.75 -9.30
CA THR A 157 -0.76 4.70 -8.31
C THR A 157 -1.49 3.42 -8.73
N LEU A 158 -2.72 3.51 -9.23
CA LEU A 158 -3.47 2.37 -9.75
C LEU A 158 -2.76 1.72 -10.94
N ASN A 159 -2.31 2.52 -11.91
CA ASN A 159 -1.59 2.00 -13.07
C ASN A 159 -0.30 1.29 -12.67
N TYR A 160 0.46 1.87 -11.72
CA TYR A 160 1.66 1.23 -11.18
C TYR A 160 1.33 -0.09 -10.46
N MET A 161 0.34 -0.05 -9.56
CA MET A 161 -0.11 -1.21 -8.77
C MET A 161 -0.50 -2.39 -9.67
N ILE A 162 -1.27 -2.11 -10.72
CA ILE A 162 -1.75 -3.14 -11.65
C ILE A 162 -0.61 -3.65 -12.55
N HIS A 163 0.21 -2.73 -13.08
CA HIS A 163 1.25 -3.08 -14.06
C HIS A 163 2.37 -3.94 -13.45
N TYR A 164 2.73 -3.65 -12.20
CA TYR A 164 3.85 -4.31 -11.52
C TYR A 164 3.43 -5.35 -10.47
N ASP A 165 2.14 -5.71 -10.43
CA ASP A 165 1.59 -6.61 -9.39
C ASP A 165 2.06 -6.21 -7.98
N LEU A 166 1.85 -4.95 -7.62
CA LEU A 166 2.34 -4.39 -6.34
C LEU A 166 1.88 -5.23 -5.15
N LEU A 167 0.60 -5.65 -5.11
CA LEU A 167 0.04 -6.41 -3.99
C LEU A 167 0.65 -7.81 -3.87
N GLY A 168 0.85 -8.51 -5.00
CA GLY A 168 1.52 -9.82 -5.02
C GLY A 168 3.00 -9.71 -4.67
N SER A 169 3.66 -8.61 -5.05
CA SER A 169 5.08 -8.36 -4.74
C SER A 169 5.36 -8.25 -3.24
N TYR A 170 4.36 -7.95 -2.41
CA TYR A 170 4.50 -7.85 -0.95
C TYR A 170 4.91 -9.16 -0.27
N GLN A 171 4.76 -10.31 -0.92
CA GLN A 171 5.33 -11.56 -0.43
C GLN A 171 6.87 -11.55 -0.39
N GLN A 172 7.52 -10.68 -1.17
CA GLN A 172 8.96 -10.67 -1.33
C GLN A 172 9.59 -9.45 -0.66
N MET A 173 10.70 -9.64 0.05
CA MET A 173 11.47 -8.54 0.65
C MET A 173 11.87 -7.47 -0.36
N ASN A 174 12.20 -7.88 -1.61
CA ASN A 174 12.50 -6.93 -2.68
C ASN A 174 11.27 -6.09 -3.07
N GLY A 175 10.07 -6.66 -3.07
CA GLY A 175 8.81 -5.91 -3.28
C GLY A 175 8.59 -4.86 -2.22
N ILE A 176 8.84 -5.19 -0.96
CA ILE A 176 8.77 -4.23 0.16
C ILE A 176 9.80 -3.11 0.00
N HIS A 177 11.05 -3.44 -0.33
CA HIS A 177 12.06 -2.43 -0.59
C HIS A 177 11.65 -1.49 -1.74
N GLN A 178 11.13 -2.02 -2.85
CA GLN A 178 10.64 -1.20 -3.97
C GLN A 178 9.43 -0.34 -3.57
N ALA A 179 8.51 -0.85 -2.75
CA ALA A 179 7.39 -0.08 -2.22
C ALA A 179 7.90 1.11 -1.38
N LEU A 180 8.84 0.87 -0.47
CA LEU A 180 9.45 1.93 0.36
C LEU A 180 10.17 2.98 -0.50
N CYS A 181 10.95 2.57 -1.52
CA CYS A 181 11.58 3.50 -2.47
C CYS A 181 10.53 4.30 -3.26
N GLY A 182 9.43 3.67 -3.67
CA GLY A 182 8.32 4.33 -4.35
C GLY A 182 7.62 5.37 -3.46
N ILE A 183 7.48 5.11 -2.16
CA ILE A 183 6.97 6.06 -1.18
C ILE A 183 7.97 7.21 -1.00
N GLU A 184 9.25 6.89 -0.80
CA GLU A 184 10.33 7.85 -0.63
C GLU A 184 10.34 8.90 -1.74
N SER A 185 10.21 8.47 -3.01
CA SER A 185 10.22 9.35 -4.18
C SER A 185 9.09 10.37 -4.19
N ARG A 186 8.04 10.17 -3.38
CA ARG A 186 6.85 11.03 -3.26
C ARG A 186 6.87 11.91 -2.01
N LEU A 187 7.82 11.73 -1.10
CA LEU A 187 7.95 12.54 0.11
C LEU A 187 8.46 13.95 -0.23
N LYS A 188 7.94 14.94 0.48
CA LYS A 188 8.34 16.36 0.31
C LYS A 188 9.79 16.64 0.70
N ARG A 189 10.33 15.84 1.63
CA ARG A 189 11.69 16.01 2.14
C ARG A 189 12.49 14.76 1.79
N PRO A 190 13.77 14.94 1.45
CA PRO A 190 14.67 13.80 1.29
C PRO A 190 14.58 12.89 2.52
N SER A 191 14.46 11.61 2.28
CA SER A 191 14.47 10.58 3.31
C SER A 191 15.31 9.40 2.79
N GLN A 192 15.61 8.48 3.66
CA GLN A 192 16.24 7.20 3.28
C GLN A 192 15.26 6.06 3.56
N LEU A 193 13.98 6.27 3.28
CA LEU A 193 12.91 5.34 3.64
C LEU A 193 13.13 3.96 3.00
N GLY A 194 13.68 3.89 1.79
CA GLY A 194 14.04 2.62 1.15
C GLY A 194 15.00 1.78 2.01
N ARG A 195 15.94 2.42 2.73
CA ARG A 195 16.82 1.73 3.69
C ARG A 195 16.08 1.17 4.91
N GLY A 196 14.88 1.64 5.16
CA GLY A 196 14.03 1.15 6.25
C GLY A 196 13.70 -0.35 6.17
N ILE A 197 13.95 -1.01 5.03
CA ILE A 197 13.84 -2.48 4.91
C ILE A 197 14.71 -3.22 5.95
N ILE A 198 15.77 -2.61 6.44
CA ILE A 198 16.62 -3.18 7.50
C ILE A 198 15.86 -3.36 8.81
N GLU A 199 14.92 -2.47 9.11
CA GLU A 199 14.06 -2.55 10.30
C GLU A 199 13.18 -3.81 10.26
N LEU A 200 12.65 -4.15 9.07
CA LEU A 200 11.90 -5.39 8.88
C LEU A 200 12.80 -6.61 9.10
N GLN A 201 14.02 -6.60 8.54
CA GLN A 201 14.95 -7.72 8.67
C GLN A 201 15.39 -7.94 10.12
N GLN A 202 15.69 -6.87 10.85
CA GLN A 202 16.17 -6.93 12.22
C GLN A 202 15.09 -7.28 13.24
N ASN A 203 13.85 -6.87 13.01
CA ASN A 203 12.73 -7.04 13.92
C ASN A 203 11.69 -8.05 13.41
N HIS A 204 12.00 -8.84 12.37
CA HIS A 204 11.05 -9.64 11.61
C HIS A 204 10.11 -10.48 12.49
N ASP A 205 10.65 -11.31 13.38
CA ASP A 205 9.84 -12.24 14.18
C ASP A 205 8.96 -11.52 15.19
N ALA A 206 9.49 -10.45 15.81
CA ALA A 206 8.75 -9.66 16.77
C ALA A 206 7.62 -8.87 16.12
N LEU A 207 7.87 -8.30 14.92
CA LEU A 207 6.86 -7.59 14.15
C LEU A 207 5.81 -8.53 13.56
N ARG A 208 6.23 -9.74 13.14
CA ARG A 208 5.30 -10.79 12.70
C ARG A 208 4.38 -11.24 13.83
N ALA A 209 4.91 -11.46 15.04
CA ALA A 209 4.10 -11.79 16.21
C ALA A 209 3.10 -10.67 16.53
N ASP A 210 3.57 -9.41 16.54
CA ASP A 210 2.71 -8.25 16.73
C ASP A 210 1.59 -8.20 15.68
N PHE A 211 1.89 -8.47 14.40
CA PHE A 211 0.89 -8.51 13.33
C PHE A 211 -0.13 -9.63 13.55
N MET A 212 0.33 -10.84 13.89
CA MET A 212 -0.56 -11.99 14.11
C MET A 212 -1.49 -11.80 15.31
N ASP A 213 -1.05 -11.06 16.34
CA ASP A 213 -1.89 -10.66 17.46
C ASP A 213 -2.91 -9.58 17.06
N PHE A 214 -2.49 -8.59 16.25
CA PHE A 214 -3.29 -7.41 15.90
C PHE A 214 -4.34 -7.67 14.83
N PHE A 215 -3.98 -8.37 13.75
CA PHE A 215 -4.81 -8.41 12.55
C PHE A 215 -6.16 -9.10 12.75
N PRO A 216 -6.29 -10.18 13.55
CA PRO A 216 -7.58 -10.74 13.92
C PRO A 216 -8.51 -9.76 14.65
N GLU A 217 -7.96 -8.91 15.53
CA GLU A 217 -8.74 -7.88 16.23
C GLU A 217 -9.25 -6.81 15.25
N LEU A 218 -8.45 -6.48 14.23
CA LEU A 218 -8.87 -5.56 13.17
C LEU A 218 -9.99 -6.15 12.30
N ILE A 219 -9.91 -7.45 11.95
CA ILE A 219 -10.98 -8.15 11.23
C ILE A 219 -12.28 -8.08 12.06
N GLN A 220 -12.22 -8.46 13.33
CA GLN A 220 -13.38 -8.43 14.22
C GLN A 220 -13.97 -7.02 14.33
N PHE A 221 -13.13 -5.98 14.46
CA PHE A 221 -13.59 -4.59 14.49
C PHE A 221 -14.38 -4.20 13.23
N VAL A 222 -13.95 -4.65 12.05
CA VAL A 222 -14.64 -4.37 10.78
C VAL A 222 -15.98 -5.11 10.71
N GLU A 223 -16.02 -6.38 11.14
CA GLU A 223 -17.22 -7.21 11.15
C GLU A 223 -18.28 -6.69 12.13
N ASP A 224 -17.87 -6.27 13.33
CA ASP A 224 -18.78 -5.77 14.37
C ASP A 224 -19.40 -4.40 14.03
N SER A 225 -18.83 -3.69 13.11
CA SER A 225 -19.21 -2.32 12.81
C SER A 225 -19.26 -2.05 11.30
N PRO A 226 -20.13 -2.73 10.54
CA PRO A 226 -20.24 -2.48 9.11
C PRO A 226 -20.70 -1.05 8.86
N VAL A 227 -20.08 -0.36 7.91
CA VAL A 227 -20.57 0.93 7.43
C VAL A 227 -21.78 0.67 6.55
N SER A 228 -22.97 0.97 7.06
CA SER A 228 -24.20 0.81 6.26
C SER A 228 -24.17 1.76 5.06
N THR A 229 -24.47 1.22 3.89
CA THR A 229 -24.68 2.03 2.68
C THR A 229 -25.90 2.94 2.80
N GLU A 230 -26.74 2.75 3.83
CA GLU A 230 -27.95 3.54 4.12
C GLU A 230 -27.72 4.74 5.05
N GLY A 231 -26.68 4.72 5.90
CA GLY A 231 -26.49 5.66 7.02
C GLY A 231 -25.47 6.80 6.79
N ALA A 232 -25.01 7.07 5.58
CA ALA A 232 -24.09 8.19 5.32
C ALA A 232 -24.83 9.54 5.12
N LEU A 233 -25.85 9.80 5.95
CA LEU A 233 -26.55 11.08 6.06
C LEU A 233 -26.44 11.54 7.53
N GLY A 234 -25.46 12.40 7.81
CA GLY A 234 -25.30 13.10 9.08
C GLY A 234 -24.28 14.21 8.89
#